data_d8e538625df47499f47a6b2694d12715
#
_entry.id   d8e538625df47499f47a6b2694d12715
#
_cell.length_a   1.000
_cell.length_b   1.000
_cell.length_c   1.000
_cell.angle_alpha   90.00
_cell.angle_beta   90.00
_cell.angle_gamma   90.00
#
_symmetry.space_group_name_H-M   'P 1'
#
loop_
_entity.id
_entity.type
_entity.pdbx_description
1 polymer ?
#
loop_
_entity_poly.entity_id
_entity_poly.type
_entity_poly.pdbx_seq_one_letter_code
_entity_poly.pdbx_strand_id
1 'polypeptide(L)'
;MTRLLITFLTFSFFVISCNAQKTTNPKTEKVYLVKTDTTKNCYTIIYPPKLPWTGYLFLIPGFGQTAEDVLLQTDLPNKLSQNGILTIIPTLQDGVLSFGIDSLSQQSFNNIILDVKKKHKLTNLKYYVGGFSIGGSTAIKFAEIATIKPNAIFAIDPPLDLERFYNTAEREIRLSVNKSPDEERVYMIERIGKEMGGSPKVALKNYYKTSPYSFSDTAQTAIKNIIKLPLRIYTEPDVDWWLKEFATDFTGMNASECSAMINELNRLGNTKAELILTQNKGYRKLDNSRHPHSWSIVENNELIEWLLKQE
;
A
#
# COMPACT_ATOMS: atom_id res chain seq x y z
N MET A 1 52.03 -62.24 -23.63
CA MET A 1 52.10 -60.87 -24.12
C MET A 1 50.74 -60.22 -24.04
N THR A 2 50.45 -59.56 -22.91
CA THR A 2 49.16 -58.92 -22.63
C THR A 2 49.34 -57.41 -22.74
N ARG A 3 48.70 -56.78 -23.71
CA ARG A 3 48.72 -55.33 -23.91
C ARG A 3 47.68 -54.67 -23.03
N LEU A 4 48.14 -53.82 -22.11
CA LEU A 4 47.31 -52.96 -21.27
C LEU A 4 46.92 -51.71 -22.04
N LEU A 5 45.61 -51.51 -22.28
CA LEU A 5 45.08 -50.27 -22.89
C LEU A 5 44.77 -49.30 -21.73
N ILE A 6 45.52 -48.20 -21.68
CA ILE A 6 45.24 -47.12 -20.71
C ILE A 6 44.38 -46.09 -21.45
N THR A 7 43.08 -45.96 -21.03
CA THR A 7 42.15 -44.96 -21.53
C THR A 7 42.29 -43.69 -20.70
N PHE A 8 42.77 -42.62 -21.29
CA PHE A 8 42.81 -41.28 -20.67
C PHE A 8 41.42 -40.64 -20.74
N LEU A 9 40.75 -40.47 -19.58
CA LEU A 9 39.53 -39.72 -19.43
C LEU A 9 39.89 -38.24 -19.18
N THR A 10 39.75 -37.40 -20.17
CA THR A 10 39.91 -35.93 -20.03
C THR A 10 38.63 -35.35 -19.41
N PHE A 11 38.70 -34.94 -18.14
CA PHE A 11 37.67 -34.23 -17.44
C PHE A 11 37.76 -32.71 -17.83
N SER A 12 36.87 -32.27 -18.70
CA SER A 12 36.76 -30.83 -19.01
C SER A 12 36.00 -30.13 -17.87
N PHE A 13 36.69 -29.37 -17.07
CA PHE A 13 36.10 -28.47 -16.08
C PHE A 13 35.46 -27.28 -16.80
N PHE A 14 34.12 -27.28 -16.89
CA PHE A 14 33.37 -26.09 -17.23
C PHE A 14 33.32 -25.17 -15.98
N VAL A 15 34.14 -24.12 -15.98
CA VAL A 15 34.04 -23.06 -14.97
C VAL A 15 32.86 -22.20 -15.36
N ILE A 16 31.71 -22.42 -14.72
CA ILE A 16 30.57 -21.50 -14.80
C ILE A 16 30.95 -20.26 -13.96
N SER A 17 31.41 -19.22 -14.61
CA SER A 17 31.60 -17.90 -14.00
C SER A 17 30.23 -17.34 -13.64
N CYS A 18 29.79 -17.57 -12.42
CA CYS A 18 28.63 -16.91 -11.85
C CYS A 18 29.03 -15.46 -11.58
N ASN A 19 28.75 -14.55 -12.53
CA ASN A 19 28.87 -13.13 -12.30
C ASN A 19 27.77 -12.74 -11.29
N ALA A 20 28.12 -12.73 -10.02
CA ALA A 20 27.31 -12.11 -8.99
C ALA A 20 27.25 -10.62 -9.29
N GLN A 21 26.16 -10.18 -9.91
CA GLN A 21 25.89 -8.78 -10.13
C GLN A 21 25.82 -8.12 -8.74
N LYS A 22 26.81 -7.30 -8.40
CA LYS A 22 26.79 -6.48 -7.17
C LYS A 22 25.55 -5.60 -7.27
N THR A 23 24.51 -5.96 -6.53
CA THR A 23 23.32 -5.10 -6.34
C THR A 23 23.77 -3.90 -5.51
N THR A 24 24.12 -2.81 -6.19
CA THR A 24 24.32 -1.52 -5.52
C THR A 24 22.95 -1.05 -5.03
N ASN A 25 22.86 -0.67 -3.78
CA ASN A 25 21.65 -0.04 -3.25
C ASN A 25 21.28 1.16 -4.15
N PRO A 26 20.01 1.33 -4.51
CA PRO A 26 19.59 2.46 -5.33
C PRO A 26 19.87 3.78 -4.61
N LYS A 27 20.18 4.82 -5.40
CA LYS A 27 20.30 6.19 -4.86
C LYS A 27 18.98 6.60 -4.25
N THR A 28 19.01 7.12 -3.04
CA THR A 28 17.87 7.71 -2.33
C THR A 28 18.10 9.18 -2.05
N GLU A 29 17.03 9.96 -2.05
CA GLU A 29 17.06 11.40 -1.73
C GLU A 29 15.79 11.76 -0.97
N LYS A 30 15.93 12.56 0.09
CA LYS A 30 14.80 13.13 0.84
C LYS A 30 14.59 14.57 0.41
N VAL A 31 13.38 14.91 0.02
CA VAL A 31 13.00 16.22 -0.51
C VAL A 31 11.95 16.85 0.39
N TYR A 32 12.16 18.08 0.81
CA TYR A 32 11.26 18.84 1.65
C TYR A 32 10.58 19.95 0.85
N LEU A 33 9.25 19.99 0.86
CA LEU A 33 8.49 21.08 0.21
C LEU A 33 8.53 22.35 1.06
N VAL A 34 8.61 22.19 2.40
CA VAL A 34 8.72 23.27 3.35
C VAL A 34 10.05 23.11 4.10
N LYS A 35 11.02 23.97 3.83
CA LYS A 35 12.37 23.85 4.39
C LYS A 35 12.46 24.03 5.91
N THR A 36 11.49 24.71 6.50
CA THR A 36 11.42 24.98 7.94
C THR A 36 10.79 23.87 8.76
N ASP A 37 10.16 22.89 8.09
CA ASP A 37 9.56 21.73 8.75
C ASP A 37 9.94 20.45 7.98
N THR A 38 10.81 19.66 8.58
CA THR A 38 11.35 18.43 7.99
C THR A 38 10.55 17.18 8.36
N THR A 39 9.49 17.32 9.14
CA THR A 39 8.68 16.20 9.65
C THR A 39 7.47 15.89 8.78
N LYS A 40 7.09 16.81 7.89
CA LYS A 40 5.88 16.71 7.06
C LYS A 40 6.05 17.41 5.71
N ASN A 41 5.10 17.20 4.80
CA ASN A 41 5.13 17.75 3.45
C ASN A 41 6.49 17.51 2.76
N CYS A 42 6.95 16.27 2.81
CA CYS A 42 8.21 15.84 2.22
C CYS A 42 8.04 14.47 1.56
N TYR A 43 9.07 14.02 0.87
CA TYR A 43 9.05 12.68 0.29
C TYR A 43 10.48 12.14 0.17
N THR A 44 10.60 10.82 0.25
CA THR A 44 11.82 10.08 -0.08
C THR A 44 11.68 9.52 -1.48
N ILE A 45 12.69 9.73 -2.33
CA ILE A 45 12.72 9.24 -3.71
C ILE A 45 13.82 8.19 -3.86
N ILE A 46 13.47 7.08 -4.51
CA ILE A 46 14.36 5.96 -4.80
C ILE A 46 14.53 5.91 -6.32
N TYR A 47 15.76 6.15 -6.78
CA TYR A 47 16.07 6.30 -8.21
C TYR A 47 16.39 4.97 -8.86
N PRO A 48 15.82 4.68 -10.04
CA PRO A 48 16.36 3.63 -10.90
C PRO A 48 17.81 3.94 -11.30
N PRO A 49 18.68 2.91 -11.43
CA PRO A 49 20.10 3.10 -11.70
C PRO A 49 20.41 3.61 -13.12
N LYS A 50 19.45 3.49 -14.03
CA LYS A 50 19.63 3.82 -15.44
C LYS A 50 18.45 4.60 -16.01
N LEU A 51 18.71 5.45 -16.99
CA LEU A 51 17.72 6.11 -17.84
C LEU A 51 17.58 5.37 -19.19
N PRO A 52 16.43 5.48 -19.88
CA PRO A 52 15.21 6.17 -19.47
C PRO A 52 14.43 5.38 -18.42
N TRP A 53 13.68 6.08 -17.57
CA TRP A 53 12.76 5.42 -16.64
C TRP A 53 11.52 4.92 -17.39
N THR A 54 10.92 3.82 -16.92
CA THR A 54 9.73 3.20 -17.51
C THR A 54 8.43 3.70 -16.90
N GLY A 55 8.49 4.24 -15.69
CA GLY A 55 7.34 4.75 -14.95
C GLY A 55 7.74 5.29 -13.59
N TYR A 56 6.75 5.69 -12.81
CA TYR A 56 6.95 6.10 -11.41
C TYR A 56 5.77 5.67 -10.55
N LEU A 57 6.07 5.41 -9.27
CA LEU A 57 5.11 4.95 -8.27
C LEU A 57 5.16 5.86 -7.05
N PHE A 58 3.98 6.31 -6.58
CA PHE A 58 3.81 6.83 -5.24
C PHE A 58 3.43 5.68 -4.31
N LEU A 59 4.33 5.34 -3.38
CA LEU A 59 4.16 4.26 -2.41
C LEU A 59 3.89 4.86 -1.03
N ILE A 60 2.64 4.81 -0.57
CA ILE A 60 2.17 5.51 0.61
C ILE A 60 2.30 4.60 1.84
N PRO A 61 3.01 5.05 2.90
CA PRO A 61 3.17 4.28 4.13
C PRO A 61 1.85 4.06 4.88
N GLY A 62 1.85 3.08 5.78
CA GLY A 62 0.79 2.92 6.78
C GLY A 62 0.88 3.97 7.89
N PHE A 63 -0.13 4.01 8.77
CA PHE A 63 -0.17 4.91 9.91
C PHE A 63 1.05 4.72 10.80
N GLY A 64 1.68 5.81 11.22
CA GLY A 64 2.87 5.80 12.06
C GLY A 64 4.19 5.43 11.33
N GLN A 65 4.16 5.04 10.05
CA GLN A 65 5.34 4.62 9.31
C GLN A 65 6.05 5.78 8.62
N THR A 66 7.37 5.77 8.69
CA THR A 66 8.27 6.60 7.89
C THR A 66 8.64 5.91 6.57
N ALA A 67 9.33 6.63 5.68
CA ALA A 67 9.90 6.02 4.47
C ALA A 67 10.97 4.96 4.81
N GLU A 68 11.73 5.20 5.85
CA GLU A 68 12.73 4.29 6.38
C GLU A 68 12.10 2.98 6.87
N ASP A 69 10.97 3.05 7.58
CA ASP A 69 10.21 1.87 8.02
C ASP A 69 9.72 1.05 6.83
N VAL A 70 9.21 1.69 5.77
CA VAL A 70 8.82 0.99 4.53
C VAL A 70 10.00 0.23 3.93
N LEU A 71 11.17 0.86 3.82
CA LEU A 71 12.38 0.23 3.27
C LEU A 71 12.88 -0.94 4.11
N LEU A 72 12.64 -0.91 5.43
CA LEU A 72 12.95 -2.02 6.34
C LEU A 72 11.95 -3.18 6.19
N GLN A 73 10.67 -2.89 5.90
CA GLN A 73 9.60 -3.90 5.87
C GLN A 73 9.43 -4.57 4.51
N THR A 74 9.81 -3.93 3.40
CA THR A 74 9.64 -4.50 2.06
C THR A 74 10.81 -4.16 1.13
N ASP A 75 11.10 -5.09 0.20
CA ASP A 75 12.06 -4.86 -0.88
C ASP A 75 11.42 -4.25 -2.14
N LEU A 76 10.11 -3.98 -2.09
CA LEU A 76 9.37 -3.48 -3.25
C LEU A 76 10.01 -2.25 -3.89
N PRO A 77 10.44 -1.18 -3.16
CA PRO A 77 11.09 -0.01 -3.77
C PRO A 77 12.38 -0.35 -4.50
N ASN A 78 13.21 -1.25 -3.95
CA ASN A 78 14.45 -1.67 -4.59
C ASN A 78 14.20 -2.45 -5.87
N LYS A 79 13.24 -3.37 -5.87
CA LYS A 79 12.84 -4.16 -7.04
C LYS A 79 12.20 -3.29 -8.13
N LEU A 80 11.37 -2.32 -7.75
CA LEU A 80 10.83 -1.32 -8.69
C LEU A 80 11.94 -0.52 -9.37
N SER A 81 12.92 -0.06 -8.60
CA SER A 81 14.10 0.65 -9.10
C SER A 81 14.86 -0.19 -10.15
N GLN A 82 15.07 -1.50 -9.90
CA GLN A 82 15.71 -2.41 -10.85
C GLN A 82 14.91 -2.58 -12.15
N ASN A 83 13.59 -2.38 -12.10
CA ASN A 83 12.69 -2.42 -13.26
C ASN A 83 12.46 -1.03 -13.92
N GLY A 84 13.26 -0.03 -13.56
CA GLY A 84 13.19 1.30 -14.15
C GLY A 84 12.05 2.17 -13.63
N ILE A 85 11.42 1.81 -12.52
CA ILE A 85 10.32 2.57 -11.90
C ILE A 85 10.88 3.43 -10.77
N LEU A 86 10.73 4.76 -10.93
CA LEU A 86 11.03 5.73 -9.88
C LEU A 86 10.02 5.57 -8.74
N THR A 87 10.49 5.33 -7.52
CA THR A 87 9.58 5.20 -6.37
C THR A 87 9.64 6.42 -5.48
N ILE A 88 8.49 6.96 -5.12
CA ILE A 88 8.32 8.12 -4.24
C ILE A 88 7.51 7.69 -3.01
N ILE A 89 8.09 7.87 -1.82
CA ILE A 89 7.43 7.58 -0.55
C ILE A 89 7.09 8.92 0.11
N PRO A 90 5.81 9.35 0.10
CA PRO A 90 5.39 10.64 0.63
C PRO A 90 5.24 10.61 2.16
N THR A 91 5.51 11.74 2.79
CA THR A 91 5.10 12.09 4.16
C THR A 91 4.20 13.31 4.07
N LEU A 92 2.93 13.16 4.41
CA LEU A 92 1.90 14.16 4.19
C LEU A 92 1.92 15.27 5.24
N GLN A 93 0.87 16.09 5.29
CA GLN A 93 0.85 17.32 6.08
C GLN A 93 0.86 17.13 7.61
N ASP A 94 0.37 15.99 8.13
CA ASP A 94 0.39 15.64 9.56
C ASP A 94 1.56 14.68 9.89
N GLY A 95 2.57 14.61 9.00
CA GLY A 95 3.69 13.70 9.15
C GLY A 95 3.25 12.24 9.06
N VAL A 96 3.83 11.38 9.90
CA VAL A 96 3.51 9.96 9.98
C VAL A 96 2.10 9.67 10.53
N LEU A 97 1.47 10.64 11.18
CA LEU A 97 0.12 10.56 11.73
C LEU A 97 -0.95 11.07 10.77
N SER A 98 -0.61 11.31 9.50
CA SER A 98 -1.58 11.75 8.50
C SER A 98 -2.67 10.71 8.31
N PHE A 99 -3.94 11.20 8.32
CA PHE A 99 -5.10 10.34 8.10
C PHE A 99 -5.25 9.92 6.63
N GLY A 100 -4.63 10.64 5.71
CA GLY A 100 -4.43 10.30 4.31
C GLY A 100 -5.65 10.52 3.41
N ILE A 101 -6.85 10.21 3.88
CA ILE A 101 -8.10 10.28 3.09
C ILE A 101 -8.87 11.59 3.25
N ASP A 102 -8.53 12.38 4.26
CA ASP A 102 -9.10 13.72 4.46
C ASP A 102 -8.62 14.72 3.39
N SER A 103 -9.33 15.85 3.26
CA SER A 103 -9.07 16.82 2.20
C SER A 103 -7.69 17.47 2.27
N LEU A 104 -7.17 17.71 3.46
CA LEU A 104 -5.85 18.32 3.65
C LEU A 104 -4.73 17.35 3.32
N SER A 105 -4.86 16.09 3.73
CA SER A 105 -3.94 15.02 3.33
C SER A 105 -3.91 14.81 1.82
N GLN A 106 -5.07 14.80 1.17
CA GLN A 106 -5.19 14.65 -0.28
C GLN A 106 -4.60 15.86 -1.02
N GLN A 107 -4.76 17.06 -0.49
CA GLN A 107 -4.13 18.27 -1.04
C GLN A 107 -2.61 18.21 -0.90
N SER A 108 -2.09 17.82 0.27
CA SER A 108 -0.67 17.60 0.51
C SER A 108 -0.09 16.59 -0.47
N PHE A 109 -0.78 15.46 -0.67
CA PHE A 109 -0.35 14.44 -1.60
C PHE A 109 -0.32 14.95 -3.06
N ASN A 110 -1.34 15.68 -3.48
CA ASN A 110 -1.36 16.29 -4.80
C ASN A 110 -0.20 17.31 -5.01
N ASN A 111 0.14 18.09 -3.99
CA ASN A 111 1.27 19.01 -4.05
C ASN A 111 2.61 18.27 -4.22
N ILE A 112 2.79 17.14 -3.54
CA ILE A 112 3.96 16.28 -3.71
C ILE A 112 4.02 15.74 -5.15
N ILE A 113 2.90 15.25 -5.69
CA ILE A 113 2.81 14.76 -7.07
C ILE A 113 3.22 15.84 -8.07
N LEU A 114 2.73 17.06 -7.91
CA LEU A 114 3.05 18.19 -8.80
C LEU A 114 4.53 18.56 -8.72
N ASP A 115 5.12 18.58 -7.53
CA ASP A 115 6.54 18.86 -7.33
C ASP A 115 7.43 17.79 -8.00
N VAL A 116 7.13 16.51 -7.78
CA VAL A 116 7.85 15.39 -8.39
C VAL A 116 7.76 15.43 -9.92
N LYS A 117 6.55 15.62 -10.46
CA LYS A 117 6.34 15.71 -11.91
C LYS A 117 7.13 16.85 -12.54
N LYS A 118 7.13 18.02 -11.88
CA LYS A 118 7.87 19.20 -12.35
C LYS A 118 9.38 18.98 -12.30
N LYS A 119 9.91 18.50 -11.17
CA LYS A 119 11.36 18.31 -10.97
C LYS A 119 11.96 17.27 -11.90
N HIS A 120 11.25 16.19 -12.16
CA HIS A 120 11.75 15.06 -12.92
C HIS A 120 11.18 14.95 -14.35
N LYS A 121 10.37 15.93 -14.80
CA LYS A 121 9.77 16.00 -16.16
C LYS A 121 9.03 14.71 -16.56
N LEU A 122 8.20 14.19 -15.65
CA LEU A 122 7.53 12.89 -15.78
C LEU A 122 6.21 12.91 -16.57
N THR A 123 6.00 13.89 -17.44
CA THR A 123 4.69 14.15 -18.08
C THR A 123 4.17 13.03 -18.98
N ASN A 124 5.06 12.22 -19.55
CA ASN A 124 4.70 11.17 -20.52
C ASN A 124 4.97 9.75 -20.00
N LEU A 125 5.25 9.59 -18.73
CA LEU A 125 5.50 8.28 -18.13
C LEU A 125 4.24 7.74 -17.45
N LYS A 126 4.09 6.41 -17.48
CA LYS A 126 3.07 5.72 -16.69
C LYS A 126 3.28 6.02 -15.21
N TYR A 127 2.17 6.29 -14.49
CA TYR A 127 2.29 6.43 -13.06
C TYR A 127 1.29 5.57 -12.31
N TYR A 128 1.73 5.13 -11.15
CA TYR A 128 1.02 4.22 -10.29
C TYR A 128 0.90 4.81 -8.90
N VAL A 129 -0.12 4.42 -8.17
CA VAL A 129 -0.29 4.80 -6.77
C VAL A 129 -0.62 3.54 -5.98
N GLY A 130 0.02 3.36 -4.85
CA GLY A 130 -0.29 2.25 -3.97
C GLY A 130 0.17 2.50 -2.55
N GLY A 131 -0.21 1.64 -1.62
CA GLY A 131 0.19 1.79 -0.23
C GLY A 131 -0.29 0.68 0.67
N PHE A 132 0.13 0.76 1.93
CA PHE A 132 -0.17 -0.19 2.97
C PHE A 132 -1.14 0.42 3.99
N SER A 133 -2.12 -0.38 4.48
CA SER A 133 -3.06 0.07 5.51
C SER A 133 -3.74 1.38 5.10
N ILE A 134 -3.74 2.41 5.92
CA ILE A 134 -4.27 3.74 5.58
C ILE A 134 -3.62 4.35 4.32
N GLY A 135 -2.37 4.00 4.01
CA GLY A 135 -1.72 4.39 2.77
C GLY A 135 -2.39 3.79 1.54
N GLY A 136 -2.90 2.57 1.64
CA GLY A 136 -3.74 1.95 0.61
C GLY A 136 -5.07 2.67 0.43
N SER A 137 -5.72 3.04 1.54
CA SER A 137 -6.94 3.87 1.53
C SER A 137 -6.68 5.23 0.89
N THR A 138 -5.54 5.85 1.22
CA THR A 138 -5.10 7.13 0.64
C THR A 138 -4.92 7.03 -0.88
N ALA A 139 -4.31 5.94 -1.36
CA ALA A 139 -4.09 5.69 -2.79
C ALA A 139 -5.42 5.56 -3.56
N ILE A 140 -6.37 4.81 -3.02
CA ILE A 140 -7.69 4.65 -3.62
C ILE A 140 -8.44 5.98 -3.61
N LYS A 141 -8.48 6.67 -2.46
CA LYS A 141 -9.14 7.98 -2.33
C LYS A 141 -8.57 9.00 -3.31
N PHE A 142 -7.25 9.04 -3.44
CA PHE A 142 -6.60 9.92 -4.42
C PHE A 142 -7.09 9.60 -5.85
N ALA A 143 -7.11 8.32 -6.23
CA ALA A 143 -7.55 7.92 -7.56
C ALA A 143 -9.02 8.28 -7.85
N GLU A 144 -9.89 8.29 -6.83
CA GLU A 144 -11.29 8.72 -6.96
C GLU A 144 -11.41 10.20 -7.35
N ILE A 145 -10.58 11.06 -6.77
CA ILE A 145 -10.68 12.51 -6.91
C ILE A 145 -9.70 13.11 -7.93
N ALA A 146 -8.65 12.40 -8.30
CA ALA A 146 -7.61 12.87 -9.21
C ALA A 146 -8.20 13.21 -10.60
N THR A 147 -7.83 14.36 -11.14
CA THR A 147 -8.19 14.78 -12.50
C THR A 147 -7.49 13.89 -13.55
N ILE A 148 -6.20 13.63 -13.35
CA ILE A 148 -5.43 12.70 -14.19
C ILE A 148 -5.31 11.40 -13.39
N LYS A 149 -5.94 10.35 -13.88
CA LYS A 149 -5.98 9.06 -13.20
C LYS A 149 -4.65 8.31 -13.29
N PRO A 150 -4.25 7.56 -12.24
CA PRO A 150 -3.12 6.63 -12.34
C PRO A 150 -3.42 5.52 -13.36
N ASN A 151 -2.36 4.94 -13.94
CA ASN A 151 -2.50 3.77 -14.81
C ASN A 151 -2.92 2.52 -14.05
N ALA A 152 -2.54 2.41 -12.77
CA ALA A 152 -3.02 1.37 -11.87
C ALA A 152 -2.93 1.80 -10.40
N ILE A 153 -3.72 1.14 -9.56
CA ILE A 153 -3.77 1.32 -8.12
C ILE A 153 -3.55 -0.04 -7.47
N PHE A 154 -2.78 -0.08 -6.39
CA PHE A 154 -2.82 -1.24 -5.49
C PHE A 154 -2.93 -0.80 -4.03
N ALA A 155 -3.51 -1.66 -3.21
CA ALA A 155 -3.64 -1.42 -1.79
C ALA A 155 -3.38 -2.71 -1.00
N ILE A 156 -2.64 -2.59 0.09
CA ILE A 156 -2.23 -3.71 0.93
C ILE A 156 -2.99 -3.59 2.25
N ASP A 157 -3.99 -4.43 2.41
CA ASP A 157 -4.89 -4.55 3.55
C ASP A 157 -5.45 -3.20 4.06
N PRO A 158 -6.07 -2.39 3.17
CA PRO A 158 -6.54 -1.05 3.51
C PRO A 158 -7.85 -1.07 4.32
N PRO A 159 -8.01 -0.21 5.36
CA PRO A 159 -9.31 0.11 5.91
C PRO A 159 -10.07 1.04 4.95
N LEU A 160 -11.19 0.60 4.39
CA LEU A 160 -11.88 1.32 3.33
C LEU A 160 -13.16 2.02 3.78
N ASP A 161 -13.87 1.42 4.72
CA ASP A 161 -15.17 1.91 5.22
C ASP A 161 -15.02 2.44 6.65
N LEU A 162 -14.97 3.75 6.80
CA LEU A 162 -14.80 4.40 8.09
C LEU A 162 -16.00 4.25 9.01
N GLU A 163 -17.21 4.09 8.46
CA GLU A 163 -18.40 3.80 9.26
C GLU A 163 -18.26 2.44 9.93
N ARG A 164 -17.90 1.42 9.17
CA ARG A 164 -17.63 0.07 9.70
C ARG A 164 -16.48 0.07 10.69
N PHE A 165 -15.36 0.71 10.33
CA PHE A 165 -14.19 0.83 11.20
C PHE A 165 -14.57 1.46 12.56
N TYR A 166 -15.30 2.59 12.54
CA TYR A 166 -15.75 3.27 13.75
C TYR A 166 -16.64 2.36 14.61
N ASN A 167 -17.67 1.79 14.01
CA ASN A 167 -18.63 0.94 14.72
C ASN A 167 -17.97 -0.33 15.29
N THR A 168 -17.03 -0.93 14.56
CA THR A 168 -16.29 -2.10 15.03
C THR A 168 -15.35 -1.75 16.17
N ALA A 169 -14.58 -0.67 16.08
CA ALA A 169 -13.68 -0.23 17.13
C ALA A 169 -14.47 0.14 18.41
N GLU A 170 -15.60 0.83 18.27
CA GLU A 170 -16.51 1.14 19.40
C GLU A 170 -17.04 -0.15 20.06
N ARG A 171 -17.41 -1.17 19.27
CA ARG A 171 -17.82 -2.48 19.77
C ARG A 171 -16.69 -3.18 20.52
N GLU A 172 -15.50 -3.22 19.97
CA GLU A 172 -14.35 -3.90 20.57
C GLU A 172 -13.89 -3.22 21.86
N ILE A 173 -13.88 -1.89 21.92
CA ILE A 173 -13.64 -1.13 23.15
C ILE A 173 -14.68 -1.51 24.22
N ARG A 174 -15.96 -1.56 23.88
CA ARG A 174 -17.04 -1.96 24.79
C ARG A 174 -16.90 -3.39 25.30
N LEU A 175 -16.37 -4.31 24.49
CA LEU A 175 -16.17 -5.71 24.85
C LEU A 175 -14.88 -5.95 25.67
N SER A 176 -13.98 -4.98 25.73
CA SER A 176 -12.72 -5.07 26.48
C SER A 176 -12.90 -4.87 27.99
N VAL A 177 -13.91 -5.51 28.60
CA VAL A 177 -14.38 -5.26 29.98
C VAL A 177 -13.31 -5.53 31.05
N ASN A 178 -12.29 -6.34 30.76
CA ASN A 178 -11.25 -6.73 31.72
C ASN A 178 -9.80 -6.43 31.24
N LYS A 179 -9.67 -5.69 30.16
CA LYS A 179 -8.37 -5.26 29.61
C LYS A 179 -8.47 -3.78 29.23
N SER A 180 -7.38 -3.06 29.35
CA SER A 180 -7.32 -1.71 28.77
C SER A 180 -7.64 -1.81 27.27
N PRO A 181 -8.52 -0.93 26.74
CA PRO A 181 -8.75 -0.85 25.31
C PRO A 181 -7.43 -0.63 24.57
N ASP A 182 -7.33 -1.12 23.34
CA ASP A 182 -6.23 -0.79 22.45
C ASP A 182 -6.18 0.73 22.23
N GLU A 183 -5.09 1.36 22.66
CA GLU A 183 -4.90 2.81 22.61
C GLU A 183 -4.97 3.34 21.17
N GLU A 184 -4.49 2.57 20.20
CA GLU A 184 -4.58 2.93 18.78
C GLU A 184 -6.03 3.01 18.31
N ARG A 185 -6.88 2.06 18.72
CA ARG A 185 -8.31 2.07 18.36
C ARG A 185 -9.04 3.24 18.99
N VAL A 186 -8.77 3.52 20.26
CA VAL A 186 -9.37 4.71 20.95
C VAL A 186 -8.97 5.98 20.21
N TYR A 187 -7.68 6.15 19.91
CA TYR A 187 -7.19 7.29 19.15
C TYR A 187 -7.86 7.39 17.78
N MET A 188 -7.97 6.27 17.05
CA MET A 188 -8.52 6.27 15.69
C MET A 188 -10.01 6.65 15.67
N ILE A 189 -10.85 6.16 16.58
CA ILE A 189 -12.26 6.57 16.61
C ILE A 189 -12.44 8.03 17.03
N GLU A 190 -11.63 8.55 17.95
CA GLU A 190 -11.63 9.97 18.30
C GLU A 190 -11.23 10.83 17.10
N ARG A 191 -10.15 10.43 16.40
CA ARG A 191 -9.68 11.12 15.20
C ARG A 191 -10.73 11.08 14.09
N ILE A 192 -11.30 9.92 13.79
CA ILE A 192 -12.36 9.77 12.78
C ILE A 192 -13.58 10.61 13.17
N GLY A 193 -14.05 10.53 14.41
CA GLY A 193 -15.18 11.33 14.87
C GLY A 193 -14.96 12.83 14.71
N LYS A 194 -13.75 13.31 15.03
CA LYS A 194 -13.37 14.71 14.84
C LYS A 194 -13.37 15.11 13.35
N GLU A 195 -12.77 14.33 12.48
CA GLU A 195 -12.69 14.60 11.03
C GLU A 195 -14.08 14.56 10.37
N MET A 196 -14.94 13.65 10.81
CA MET A 196 -16.30 13.48 10.25
C MET A 196 -17.33 14.45 10.87
N GLY A 197 -17.00 15.11 11.96
CA GLY A 197 -17.94 15.97 12.70
C GLY A 197 -18.90 15.19 13.59
N GLY A 198 -18.53 14.00 14.05
CA GLY A 198 -19.27 13.15 14.95
C GLY A 198 -19.24 11.67 14.59
N SER A 199 -19.98 10.85 15.37
CA SER A 199 -20.12 9.43 15.06
C SER A 199 -20.92 9.19 13.76
N PRO A 200 -20.91 7.97 13.20
CA PRO A 200 -21.72 7.65 12.01
C PRO A 200 -23.21 7.93 12.17
N LYS A 201 -23.74 7.82 13.38
CA LYS A 201 -25.16 8.11 13.67
C LYS A 201 -25.56 9.55 13.39
N VAL A 202 -24.64 10.50 13.52
CA VAL A 202 -24.94 11.94 13.35
C VAL A 202 -24.32 12.55 12.08
N ALA A 203 -23.25 11.96 11.54
CA ALA A 203 -22.48 12.51 10.46
C ALA A 203 -22.31 11.56 9.23
N LEU A 204 -23.22 10.61 9.04
CA LEU A 204 -23.12 9.52 8.06
C LEU A 204 -22.71 9.97 6.65
N LYS A 205 -23.26 11.11 6.17
CA LYS A 205 -22.91 11.66 4.86
C LYS A 205 -21.43 12.03 4.71
N ASN A 206 -20.80 12.45 5.80
CA ASN A 206 -19.37 12.77 5.81
C ASN A 206 -18.54 11.47 5.73
N TYR A 207 -19.00 10.41 6.38
CA TYR A 207 -18.37 9.09 6.21
C TYR A 207 -18.42 8.62 4.76
N TYR A 208 -19.58 8.68 4.10
CA TYR A 208 -19.69 8.33 2.68
C TYR A 208 -18.81 9.18 1.76
N LYS A 209 -18.69 10.45 2.04
CA LYS A 209 -17.85 11.37 1.26
C LYS A 209 -16.36 11.09 1.42
N THR A 210 -15.93 10.76 2.63
CA THR A 210 -14.51 10.65 2.99
C THR A 210 -13.97 9.24 2.80
N SER A 211 -14.74 8.20 3.13
CA SER A 211 -14.34 6.81 2.91
C SER A 211 -14.01 6.53 1.44
N PRO A 212 -12.96 5.75 1.16
CA PRO A 212 -12.72 5.23 -0.19
C PRO A 212 -13.84 4.31 -0.69
N TYR A 213 -14.51 3.62 0.25
CA TYR A 213 -15.68 2.80 -0.01
C TYR A 213 -16.61 2.87 1.20
N SER A 214 -17.90 2.78 1.00
CA SER A 214 -18.90 2.68 2.07
C SER A 214 -19.93 1.63 1.72
N PHE A 215 -19.96 0.57 2.51
CA PHE A 215 -20.86 -0.56 2.32
C PHE A 215 -22.34 -0.16 2.34
N SER A 216 -22.68 0.83 3.15
CA SER A 216 -24.05 1.34 3.31
C SER A 216 -24.41 2.47 2.33
N ASP A 217 -23.47 2.99 1.52
CA ASP A 217 -23.76 4.00 0.49
C ASP A 217 -24.37 3.35 -0.75
N THR A 218 -25.69 3.27 -0.80
CA THR A 218 -26.42 2.73 -1.95
C THR A 218 -26.21 3.51 -3.25
N ALA A 219 -25.73 4.76 -3.17
CA ALA A 219 -25.37 5.57 -4.32
C ALA A 219 -23.95 5.27 -4.85
N GLN A 220 -23.13 4.53 -4.11
CA GLN A 220 -21.76 4.13 -4.49
C GLN A 220 -20.90 5.32 -4.94
N THR A 221 -21.03 6.43 -4.24
CA THR A 221 -20.54 7.75 -4.65
C THR A 221 -19.03 7.76 -4.89
N ALA A 222 -18.27 7.10 -4.02
CA ALA A 222 -16.82 7.10 -4.08
C ALA A 222 -16.29 6.30 -5.29
N ILE A 223 -16.70 5.05 -5.44
CA ILE A 223 -16.10 4.10 -6.37
C ILE A 223 -16.48 4.34 -7.84
N LYS A 224 -17.53 5.11 -8.14
CA LYS A 224 -17.94 5.43 -9.52
C LYS A 224 -16.82 6.03 -10.36
N ASN A 225 -15.94 6.78 -9.76
CA ASN A 225 -14.86 7.47 -10.47
C ASN A 225 -13.66 6.57 -10.81
N ILE A 226 -13.64 5.33 -10.34
CA ILE A 226 -12.54 4.37 -10.55
C ILE A 226 -12.98 3.08 -11.24
N ILE A 227 -14.22 2.98 -11.74
CA ILE A 227 -14.76 1.78 -12.39
C ILE A 227 -14.02 1.34 -13.66
N LYS A 228 -13.14 2.17 -14.20
CA LYS A 228 -12.32 1.82 -15.38
C LYS A 228 -10.85 1.58 -15.03
N LEU A 229 -10.46 1.80 -13.79
CA LEU A 229 -9.06 1.72 -13.38
C LEU A 229 -8.69 0.28 -12.99
N PRO A 230 -7.51 -0.20 -13.40
CA PRO A 230 -6.92 -1.39 -12.81
C PRO A 230 -6.69 -1.15 -11.30
N LEU A 231 -7.30 -1.99 -10.48
CA LEU A 231 -7.17 -1.95 -9.03
C LEU A 231 -6.89 -3.34 -8.49
N ARG A 232 -5.87 -3.45 -7.65
CA ARG A 232 -5.57 -4.69 -6.96
C ARG A 232 -5.51 -4.46 -5.45
N ILE A 233 -6.27 -5.25 -4.69
CA ILE A 233 -6.24 -5.22 -3.23
C ILE A 233 -5.71 -6.55 -2.73
N TYR A 234 -4.72 -6.49 -1.84
CA TYR A 234 -4.18 -7.66 -1.13
C TYR A 234 -4.68 -7.66 0.30
N THR A 235 -5.08 -8.82 0.82
CA THR A 235 -5.44 -8.99 2.23
C THR A 235 -5.18 -10.42 2.69
N GLU A 236 -4.93 -10.60 3.99
CA GLU A 236 -4.71 -11.91 4.61
C GLU A 236 -5.64 -12.08 5.82
N PRO A 237 -6.86 -12.59 5.62
CA PRO A 237 -7.85 -12.75 6.70
C PRO A 237 -7.56 -14.01 7.54
N ASP A 238 -6.55 -13.95 8.40
CA ASP A 238 -6.23 -15.01 9.36
C ASP A 238 -7.07 -14.85 10.63
N VAL A 239 -8.29 -15.38 10.59
CA VAL A 239 -9.29 -15.21 11.66
C VAL A 239 -8.80 -15.76 12.98
N ASP A 240 -8.16 -16.93 12.99
CA ASP A 240 -7.68 -17.58 14.21
C ASP A 240 -6.59 -16.75 14.89
N TRP A 241 -5.68 -16.19 14.09
CA TRP A 241 -4.64 -15.30 14.58
C TRP A 241 -5.22 -14.01 15.20
N TRP A 242 -6.16 -13.35 14.49
CA TRP A 242 -6.79 -12.13 14.96
C TRP A 242 -7.61 -12.32 16.21
N LEU A 243 -8.37 -13.44 16.31
CA LEU A 243 -9.10 -13.80 17.53
C LEU A 243 -8.18 -13.99 18.73
N LYS A 244 -7.06 -14.70 18.51
CA LYS A 244 -6.11 -15.04 19.57
C LYS A 244 -5.32 -13.83 20.06
N GLU A 245 -4.73 -13.07 19.13
CA GLU A 245 -3.79 -11.99 19.48
C GLU A 245 -4.49 -10.66 19.81
N PHE A 246 -5.61 -10.36 19.15
CA PHE A 246 -6.31 -9.06 19.27
C PHE A 246 -7.76 -9.16 19.69
N ALA A 247 -8.31 -10.33 19.94
CA ALA A 247 -9.73 -10.54 20.20
C ALA A 247 -10.65 -9.92 19.12
N THR A 248 -10.15 -9.84 17.88
CA THR A 248 -10.84 -9.28 16.72
C THR A 248 -11.44 -10.40 15.89
N ASP A 249 -12.74 -10.38 15.68
CA ASP A 249 -13.43 -11.31 14.81
C ASP A 249 -13.40 -10.87 13.34
N PHE A 250 -13.94 -11.70 12.44
CA PHE A 250 -13.94 -11.43 11.01
C PHE A 250 -14.56 -10.07 10.63
N THR A 251 -15.53 -9.58 11.41
CA THR A 251 -16.17 -8.29 11.15
C THR A 251 -15.25 -7.10 11.41
N GLY A 252 -14.20 -7.28 12.21
CA GLY A 252 -13.20 -6.26 12.49
C GLY A 252 -12.02 -6.25 11.48
N MET A 253 -12.01 -7.17 10.49
CA MET A 253 -10.93 -7.25 9.52
C MET A 253 -11.23 -6.38 8.28
N ASN A 254 -10.18 -5.78 7.73
CA ASN A 254 -10.26 -5.00 6.48
C ASN A 254 -10.69 -5.86 5.28
N ALA A 255 -10.48 -7.17 5.33
CA ALA A 255 -10.84 -8.10 4.27
C ALA A 255 -12.34 -8.04 3.89
N SER A 256 -13.21 -7.72 4.85
CA SER A 256 -14.66 -7.62 4.62
C SER A 256 -14.99 -6.52 3.62
N GLU A 257 -14.54 -5.29 3.88
CA GLU A 257 -14.80 -4.17 2.98
C GLU A 257 -13.94 -4.21 1.71
N CYS A 258 -12.74 -4.79 1.76
CA CYS A 258 -11.93 -5.04 0.57
C CYS A 258 -12.66 -5.93 -0.43
N SER A 259 -13.24 -7.03 0.05
CA SER A 259 -14.03 -7.95 -0.79
C SER A 259 -15.33 -7.31 -1.30
N ALA A 260 -16.01 -6.55 -0.45
CA ALA A 260 -17.25 -5.85 -0.82
C ALA A 260 -17.00 -4.81 -1.90
N MET A 261 -15.96 -3.99 -1.76
CA MET A 261 -15.58 -2.98 -2.77
C MET A 261 -15.27 -3.61 -4.13
N ILE A 262 -14.46 -4.67 -4.18
CA ILE A 262 -14.14 -5.35 -5.44
C ILE A 262 -15.39 -5.96 -6.08
N ASN A 263 -16.25 -6.62 -5.29
CA ASN A 263 -17.51 -7.15 -5.79
C ASN A 263 -18.41 -6.06 -6.41
N GLU A 264 -18.48 -4.90 -5.78
CA GLU A 264 -19.28 -3.79 -6.27
C GLU A 264 -18.68 -3.14 -7.52
N LEU A 265 -17.37 -2.94 -7.56
CA LEU A 265 -16.67 -2.49 -8.77
C LEU A 265 -16.92 -3.43 -9.95
N ASN A 266 -16.87 -4.74 -9.73
CA ASN A 266 -17.16 -5.74 -10.76
C ASN A 266 -18.61 -5.64 -11.25
N ARG A 267 -19.59 -5.44 -10.35
CA ARG A 267 -20.99 -5.20 -10.71
C ARG A 267 -21.20 -3.92 -11.53
N LEU A 268 -20.38 -2.90 -11.26
CA LEU A 268 -20.37 -1.65 -12.02
C LEU A 268 -19.63 -1.75 -13.36
N GLY A 269 -19.10 -2.94 -13.69
CA GLY A 269 -18.45 -3.23 -14.97
C GLY A 269 -16.92 -3.05 -14.97
N ASN A 270 -16.27 -2.91 -13.81
CA ASN A 270 -14.81 -2.96 -13.74
C ASN A 270 -14.32 -4.41 -13.89
N THR A 271 -13.71 -4.73 -15.03
CA THR A 271 -13.14 -6.06 -15.33
C THR A 271 -11.67 -6.18 -14.93
N LYS A 272 -11.09 -5.12 -14.34
CA LYS A 272 -9.67 -5.02 -13.96
C LYS A 272 -9.49 -4.82 -12.44
N ALA A 273 -10.56 -4.95 -11.67
CA ALA A 273 -10.50 -4.90 -10.21
C ALA A 273 -10.35 -6.31 -9.64
N GLU A 274 -9.33 -6.53 -8.84
CA GLU A 274 -8.92 -7.85 -8.34
C GLU A 274 -8.71 -7.83 -6.82
N LEU A 275 -9.21 -8.86 -6.13
CA LEU A 275 -8.89 -9.16 -4.74
C LEU A 275 -7.93 -10.34 -4.68
N ILE A 276 -6.78 -10.13 -4.05
CA ILE A 276 -5.78 -11.18 -3.81
C ILE A 276 -5.85 -11.58 -2.34
N LEU A 277 -6.39 -12.74 -2.07
CA LEU A 277 -6.37 -13.33 -0.72
C LEU A 277 -5.09 -14.14 -0.56
N THR A 278 -4.32 -13.83 0.46
CA THR A 278 -3.11 -14.57 0.80
C THR A 278 -3.31 -15.39 2.07
N GLN A 279 -2.42 -16.36 2.29
CA GLN A 279 -2.43 -17.21 3.47
C GLN A 279 -1.00 -17.51 3.87
N ASN A 280 -0.70 -17.36 5.17
CA ASN A 280 0.62 -17.62 5.75
C ASN A 280 1.77 -16.83 5.10
N LYS A 281 1.48 -15.62 4.58
CA LYS A 281 2.45 -14.70 3.99
C LYS A 281 2.80 -13.52 4.90
N GLY A 282 1.89 -13.16 5.81
CA GLY A 282 2.02 -12.01 6.68
C GLY A 282 3.03 -12.21 7.80
N TYR A 283 4.22 -11.63 7.64
CA TYR A 283 5.29 -11.62 8.64
C TYR A 283 5.98 -10.26 8.65
N ARG A 284 6.31 -9.75 9.82
CA ARG A 284 7.15 -8.56 9.96
C ARG A 284 8.59 -8.92 9.58
N LYS A 285 9.20 -8.15 8.69
CA LYS A 285 10.53 -8.48 8.17
C LYS A 285 11.65 -8.35 9.20
N LEU A 286 11.50 -7.47 10.21
CA LEU A 286 12.55 -7.20 11.19
C LEU A 286 12.81 -8.36 12.16
N ASP A 287 11.75 -9.01 12.63
CA ASP A 287 11.79 -10.04 13.68
C ASP A 287 11.18 -11.37 13.23
N ASN A 288 10.69 -11.43 11.99
CA ASN A 288 9.98 -12.57 11.42
C ASN A 288 8.75 -13.00 12.24
N SER A 289 8.16 -12.09 13.02
CA SER A 289 6.94 -12.34 13.76
C SER A 289 5.74 -12.44 12.82
N ARG A 290 4.84 -13.38 13.11
CA ARG A 290 3.58 -13.52 12.36
C ARG A 290 2.72 -12.29 12.55
N HIS A 291 2.29 -11.66 11.46
CA HIS A 291 1.38 -10.54 11.46
C HIS A 291 0.65 -10.44 10.12
N PRO A 292 -0.62 -10.88 10.01
CA PRO A 292 -1.37 -10.87 8.75
C PRO A 292 -1.47 -9.48 8.11
N HIS A 293 -1.56 -8.43 8.92
CA HIS A 293 -1.53 -7.04 8.46
C HIS A 293 -0.08 -6.58 8.29
N SER A 294 0.57 -6.93 7.18
CA SER A 294 1.97 -6.57 6.91
C SER A 294 2.27 -6.44 5.41
N TRP A 295 3.38 -5.76 5.10
CA TRP A 295 3.87 -5.59 3.71
C TRP A 295 4.15 -6.93 3.01
N SER A 296 4.53 -7.97 3.75
CA SER A 296 4.96 -9.25 3.21
C SER A 296 3.84 -10.10 2.61
N ILE A 297 2.57 -9.72 2.80
CA ILE A 297 1.46 -10.43 2.13
C ILE A 297 1.49 -10.25 0.60
N VAL A 298 2.30 -9.31 0.09
CA VAL A 298 2.46 -9.07 -1.34
C VAL A 298 3.68 -9.81 -1.87
N GLU A 299 3.50 -10.55 -2.98
CA GLU A 299 4.62 -11.02 -3.78
C GLU A 299 5.10 -9.88 -4.69
N ASN A 300 6.24 -9.30 -4.34
CA ASN A 300 6.72 -8.07 -4.96
C ASN A 300 6.97 -8.21 -6.48
N ASN A 301 7.49 -9.35 -6.94
CA ASN A 301 7.78 -9.53 -8.37
C ASN A 301 6.47 -9.61 -9.17
N GLU A 302 5.49 -10.34 -8.65
CA GLU A 302 4.16 -10.49 -9.25
C GLU A 302 3.43 -9.15 -9.33
N LEU A 303 3.50 -8.33 -8.27
CA LEU A 303 2.93 -6.98 -8.28
C LEU A 303 3.62 -6.10 -9.34
N ILE A 304 4.95 -6.15 -9.45
CA ILE A 304 5.69 -5.37 -10.45
C ILE A 304 5.31 -5.79 -11.87
N GLU A 305 5.24 -7.08 -12.15
CA GLU A 305 4.81 -7.60 -13.45
C GLU A 305 3.38 -7.15 -13.79
N TRP A 306 2.49 -7.16 -12.79
CA TRP A 306 1.13 -6.69 -12.96
C TRP A 306 1.09 -5.19 -13.28
N LEU A 307 1.83 -4.35 -12.56
CA LEU A 307 1.91 -2.90 -12.81
C LEU A 307 2.42 -2.60 -14.22
N LEU A 308 3.49 -3.27 -14.66
CA LEU A 308 4.10 -3.05 -15.97
C LEU A 308 3.16 -3.41 -17.14
N LYS A 309 2.22 -4.33 -16.94
CA LYS A 309 1.21 -4.73 -17.94
C LYS A 309 0.06 -3.72 -18.07
N GLN A 310 -0.10 -2.77 -17.13
CA GLN A 310 -1.19 -1.80 -17.20
C GLN A 310 -0.86 -0.69 -18.20
N GLU A 311 -1.87 -0.33 -19.01
CA GLU A 311 -1.78 0.70 -20.06
C GLU A 311 -2.08 2.10 -19.53
#